data_c3464b0dc4a0bf3f4709de7627178113
#
_entry.id   c3464b0dc4a0bf3f4709de7627178113
#
_cell.length_a   1.000
_cell.length_b   1.000
_cell.length_c   1.000
_cell.angle_alpha   90.00
_cell.angle_beta   90.00
_cell.angle_gamma   90.00
#
_symmetry.space_group_name_H-M   'P 1'
#
loop_
_entity.id
_entity.type
_entity.pdbx_description
1 polymer ?
#
loop_
_entity_poly.entity_id
_entity_poly.type
_entity_poly.pdbx_seq_one_letter_code
_entity_poly.pdbx_strand_id
1 'polypeptide(L)'
;TLMSNGVQTKLPSLEWAHTRYYGEAFNNELRSHMVSFLTDMGYRSISSLLSSKWERVYSPDVGHASSWSERHAAYVAGLGTFSLSDGLITEKGIAHRCGSVITELKLKPTTRPYVGIYDYCLFYNSKTCGVCIKRCPAGAISSDGHNKDLCFQYIREKVMPAVNDKYEVTTPSCGL
;
A
#
# COMPACT_ATOMS: atom_id res chain seq x y z
N THR A 1 -9.82 -14.48 -10.26
CA THR A 1 -9.06 -13.42 -10.91
C THR A 1 -7.60 -13.45 -10.47
N LEU A 2 -6.71 -12.65 -11.09
CA LEU A 2 -5.29 -12.58 -10.76
C LEU A 2 -5.03 -12.29 -9.27
N MET A 3 -5.81 -11.38 -8.67
CA MET A 3 -5.69 -11.06 -7.25
C MET A 3 -6.01 -12.28 -6.36
N SER A 4 -7.10 -12.99 -6.65
CA SER A 4 -7.49 -14.19 -5.90
C SER A 4 -6.44 -15.28 -5.99
N ASN A 5 -5.84 -15.45 -7.16
CA ASN A 5 -4.76 -16.42 -7.37
C ASN A 5 -3.49 -15.98 -6.63
N GLY A 6 -3.13 -14.69 -6.75
CA GLY A 6 -1.93 -14.15 -6.11
C GLY A 6 -1.88 -14.32 -4.60
N VAL A 7 -3.01 -14.15 -3.88
CA VAL A 7 -3.05 -14.36 -2.43
C VAL A 7 -2.93 -15.81 -1.99
N GLN A 8 -3.12 -16.77 -2.90
CA GLN A 8 -2.98 -18.21 -2.66
C GLN A 8 -1.55 -18.72 -2.88
N THR A 9 -0.69 -17.96 -3.58
CA THR A 9 0.64 -18.41 -3.95
C THR A 9 1.67 -18.21 -2.83
N LYS A 10 2.78 -18.94 -2.93
CA LYS A 10 3.97 -18.68 -2.11
C LYS A 10 4.70 -17.45 -2.61
N LEU A 11 5.35 -16.75 -1.70
CA LEU A 11 6.09 -15.53 -2.01
C LEU A 11 7.50 -15.80 -2.53
N PRO A 12 8.04 -14.96 -3.43
CA PRO A 12 7.36 -13.97 -4.26
C PRO A 12 6.53 -14.65 -5.36
N SER A 13 5.43 -14.04 -5.80
CA SER A 13 4.59 -14.57 -6.87
C SER A 13 4.46 -13.61 -8.04
N LEU A 14 4.49 -14.17 -9.26
CA LEU A 14 4.32 -13.42 -10.49
C LEU A 14 2.93 -12.79 -10.58
N GLU A 15 1.90 -13.55 -10.22
CA GLU A 15 0.51 -13.08 -10.23
C GLU A 15 0.32 -11.87 -9.30
N TRP A 16 0.95 -11.89 -8.14
CA TRP A 16 0.91 -10.75 -7.24
C TRP A 16 1.69 -9.55 -7.79
N ALA A 17 2.86 -9.78 -8.38
CA ALA A 17 3.64 -8.73 -9.00
C ALA A 17 2.87 -8.06 -10.15
N HIS A 18 2.24 -8.82 -11.04
CA HIS A 18 1.37 -8.31 -12.10
C HIS A 18 0.17 -7.55 -11.53
N THR A 19 -0.53 -8.12 -10.56
CA THR A 19 -1.69 -7.46 -9.93
C THR A 19 -1.30 -6.11 -9.32
N ARG A 20 -0.15 -6.05 -8.66
CA ARG A 20 0.36 -4.80 -8.10
C ARG A 20 0.72 -3.79 -9.19
N TYR A 21 1.42 -4.21 -10.24
CA TYR A 21 1.88 -3.34 -11.32
C TYR A 21 0.72 -2.76 -12.12
N TYR A 22 -0.11 -3.62 -12.69
CA TYR A 22 -1.26 -3.19 -13.49
C TYR A 22 -2.37 -2.56 -12.65
N GLY A 23 -2.56 -3.03 -11.44
CA GLY A 23 -3.49 -2.42 -10.50
C GLY A 23 -3.09 -1.00 -10.10
N GLU A 24 -1.78 -0.69 -10.02
CA GLU A 24 -1.33 0.68 -9.81
C GLU A 24 -1.52 1.55 -11.05
N ALA A 25 -1.24 1.02 -12.24
CA ALA A 25 -1.48 1.75 -13.50
C ALA A 25 -2.96 2.16 -13.59
N PHE A 26 -3.87 1.21 -13.41
CA PHE A 26 -5.30 1.48 -13.39
C PHE A 26 -5.71 2.49 -12.29
N ASN A 27 -5.13 2.37 -11.10
CA ASN A 27 -5.39 3.30 -10.00
C ASN A 27 -4.91 4.73 -10.32
N ASN A 28 -3.83 4.88 -11.10
CA ASN A 28 -3.37 6.19 -11.58
C ASN A 28 -4.36 6.80 -12.58
N GLU A 29 -4.93 6.01 -13.48
CA GLU A 29 -5.99 6.45 -14.38
C GLU A 29 -7.23 6.92 -13.60
N LEU A 30 -7.65 6.17 -12.58
CA LEU A 30 -8.76 6.56 -11.70
C LEU A 30 -8.49 7.87 -10.96
N ARG A 31 -7.26 8.08 -10.44
CA ARG A 31 -6.87 9.35 -9.82
C ARG A 31 -6.95 10.51 -10.81
N SER A 32 -6.40 10.33 -12.00
CA SER A 32 -6.42 11.34 -13.07
C SER A 32 -7.85 11.68 -13.47
N HIS A 33 -8.67 10.66 -13.68
CA HIS A 33 -10.09 10.84 -14.01
C HIS A 33 -10.83 11.61 -12.92
N MET A 34 -10.63 11.25 -11.65
CA MET A 34 -11.29 11.94 -10.54
C MET A 34 -10.84 13.39 -10.40
N VAL A 35 -9.55 13.67 -10.61
CA VAL A 35 -9.03 15.05 -10.63
C VAL A 35 -9.69 15.87 -11.75
N SER A 36 -9.76 15.34 -12.97
CA SER A 36 -10.41 16.00 -14.10
C SER A 36 -11.89 16.25 -13.82
N PHE A 37 -12.62 15.21 -13.39
CA PHE A 37 -14.05 15.30 -13.08
C PHE A 37 -14.34 16.40 -12.04
N LEU A 38 -13.59 16.45 -10.96
CA LEU A 38 -13.78 17.47 -9.92
C LEU A 38 -13.41 18.88 -10.41
N THR A 39 -12.38 18.98 -11.26
CA THR A 39 -11.94 20.25 -11.85
C THR A 39 -12.97 20.77 -12.82
N ASP A 40 -13.57 19.92 -13.66
CA ASP A 40 -14.64 20.27 -14.60
C ASP A 40 -15.91 20.75 -13.86
N MET A 41 -16.14 20.24 -12.64
CA MET A 41 -17.18 20.74 -11.73
C MET A 41 -16.84 22.08 -11.06
N GLY A 42 -15.66 22.64 -11.31
CA GLY A 42 -15.20 23.92 -10.75
C GLY A 42 -14.46 23.83 -9.42
N TYR A 43 -14.09 22.63 -8.97
CA TYR A 43 -13.32 22.44 -7.73
C TYR A 43 -11.85 22.16 -8.03
N ARG A 44 -10.94 22.98 -7.52
CA ARG A 44 -9.50 22.67 -7.62
C ARG A 44 -9.22 21.33 -6.96
N SER A 45 -8.50 20.47 -7.67
CA SER A 45 -8.26 19.11 -7.22
C SER A 45 -6.88 18.63 -7.65
N ILE A 46 -6.24 17.78 -6.84
CA ILE A 46 -4.93 17.23 -7.13
C ILE A 46 -4.81 15.81 -6.55
N SER A 47 -4.11 14.93 -7.27
CA SER A 47 -3.58 13.70 -6.69
C SER A 47 -2.10 13.90 -6.33
N SER A 48 -1.78 13.82 -5.05
CA SER A 48 -0.41 14.02 -4.56
C SER A 48 0.56 13.01 -5.13
N LEU A 49 0.14 11.76 -5.35
CA LEU A 49 0.99 10.72 -5.93
C LEU A 49 1.35 11.00 -7.40
N LEU A 50 0.47 11.66 -8.16
CA LEU A 50 0.71 12.01 -9.56
C LEU A 50 1.40 13.37 -9.71
N SER A 51 1.64 14.08 -8.63
CA SER A 51 2.33 15.36 -8.64
C SER A 51 3.83 15.18 -8.96
N SER A 52 4.39 16.09 -9.74
CA SER A 52 5.84 16.18 -9.98
C SER A 52 6.66 16.44 -8.70
N LYS A 53 6.00 16.84 -7.62
CA LYS A 53 6.63 17.04 -6.30
C LYS A 53 6.60 15.78 -5.43
N TRP A 54 5.97 14.69 -5.90
CA TRP A 54 6.04 13.43 -5.17
C TRP A 54 7.43 12.84 -5.27
N GLU A 55 7.98 12.44 -4.15
CA GLU A 55 9.31 11.86 -4.08
C GLU A 55 9.40 10.75 -3.03
N ARG A 56 10.35 9.86 -3.22
CA ARG A 56 10.78 8.93 -2.18
C ARG A 56 11.76 9.64 -1.27
N VAL A 57 11.56 9.46 0.03
CA VAL A 57 12.40 10.05 1.06
C VAL A 57 12.98 8.95 1.94
N TYR A 58 14.10 9.22 2.56
CA TYR A 58 14.69 8.38 3.58
C TYR A 58 14.77 9.17 4.89
N SER A 59 14.35 8.55 5.97
CA SER A 59 14.45 9.10 7.32
C SER A 59 15.18 8.10 8.22
N PRO A 60 16.15 8.53 9.04
CA PRO A 60 16.81 7.65 10.01
C PRO A 60 15.85 6.93 10.95
N ASP A 61 14.72 7.58 11.30
CA ASP A 61 13.75 7.04 12.26
C ASP A 61 12.81 6.00 11.68
N VAL A 62 12.45 6.14 10.37
CA VAL A 62 11.42 5.30 9.74
C VAL A 62 11.89 4.58 8.49
N GLY A 63 13.15 4.75 8.07
CA GLY A 63 13.70 4.17 6.85
C GLY A 63 13.08 4.75 5.57
N HIS A 64 12.90 3.91 4.56
CA HIS A 64 12.30 4.29 3.28
C HIS A 64 10.84 4.73 3.44
N ALA A 65 10.53 5.93 2.98
CA ALA A 65 9.22 6.57 3.02
C ALA A 65 8.92 7.32 1.72
N SER A 66 7.90 8.13 1.72
CA SER A 66 7.54 9.04 0.62
C SER A 66 6.92 10.32 1.14
N SER A 67 7.00 11.40 0.37
CA SER A 67 6.39 12.69 0.71
C SER A 67 4.86 12.62 0.82
N TRP A 68 4.23 11.59 0.26
CA TRP A 68 2.80 11.29 0.39
C TRP A 68 2.54 9.80 0.49
N SER A 69 1.71 9.39 1.44
CA SER A 69 1.33 7.98 1.65
C SER A 69 -0.17 7.78 1.48
N GLU A 70 -0.56 7.04 0.44
CA GLU A 70 -1.95 6.68 0.18
C GLU A 70 -2.57 5.87 1.33
N ARG A 71 -1.79 5.05 2.04
CA ARG A 71 -2.28 4.29 3.19
C ARG A 71 -2.62 5.19 4.38
N HIS A 72 -1.82 6.24 4.62
CA HIS A 72 -2.13 7.21 5.66
C HIS A 72 -3.36 8.05 5.29
N ALA A 73 -3.47 8.46 4.02
CA ALA A 73 -4.68 9.14 3.52
C ALA A 73 -5.92 8.27 3.71
N ALA A 74 -5.84 6.98 3.38
CA ALA A 74 -6.94 6.03 3.57
C ALA A 74 -7.28 5.81 5.06
N TYR A 75 -6.29 5.74 5.95
CA TYR A 75 -6.51 5.69 7.39
C TYR A 75 -7.26 6.93 7.89
N VAL A 76 -6.81 8.12 7.49
CA VAL A 76 -7.47 9.39 7.87
C VAL A 76 -8.88 9.46 7.33
N ALA A 77 -9.12 8.95 6.12
CA ALA A 77 -10.44 8.89 5.49
C ALA A 77 -11.39 7.82 6.11
N GLY A 78 -10.94 7.04 7.08
CA GLY A 78 -11.78 6.05 7.75
C GLY A 78 -11.90 4.71 7.06
N LEU A 79 -11.00 4.38 6.12
CA LEU A 79 -11.07 3.15 5.32
C LEU A 79 -10.43 1.93 5.99
N GLY A 80 -9.58 2.11 7.00
CA GLY A 80 -8.92 0.99 7.66
C GLY A 80 -7.81 1.41 8.60
N THR A 81 -7.17 0.42 9.24
CA THR A 81 -6.06 0.60 10.18
C THR A 81 -4.81 -0.13 9.72
N PHE A 82 -3.66 0.24 10.26
CA PHE A 82 -2.39 -0.40 9.90
C PHE A 82 -2.22 -1.77 10.53
N SER A 83 -1.38 -2.58 9.92
CA SER A 83 -0.95 -3.87 10.43
C SER A 83 0.52 -3.85 10.84
N LEU A 84 0.97 -4.93 11.49
CA LEU A 84 2.39 -5.15 11.82
C LEU A 84 3.29 -5.13 10.58
N SER A 85 2.77 -5.45 9.39
CA SER A 85 3.50 -5.41 8.11
C SER A 85 3.42 -4.05 7.39
N ASP A 86 2.98 -2.99 8.05
CA ASP A 86 2.67 -1.68 7.45
C ASP A 86 1.58 -1.70 6.36
N GLY A 87 0.94 -2.82 6.11
CA GLY A 87 -0.22 -2.89 5.23
C GLY A 87 -1.45 -2.26 5.89
N LEU A 88 -2.34 -1.67 5.11
CA LEU A 88 -3.62 -1.17 5.60
C LEU A 88 -4.65 -2.27 5.56
N ILE A 89 -5.28 -2.57 6.69
CA ILE A 89 -6.38 -3.53 6.80
C ILE A 89 -7.69 -2.74 6.70
N THR A 90 -8.52 -3.07 5.72
CA THR A 90 -9.87 -2.53 5.54
C THR A 90 -10.90 -3.61 5.86
N GLU A 91 -12.19 -3.26 5.85
CA GLU A 91 -13.29 -4.24 5.96
C GLU A 91 -13.23 -5.33 4.87
N LYS A 92 -12.60 -5.06 3.73
CA LYS A 92 -12.41 -6.00 2.61
C LYS A 92 -11.09 -6.76 2.68
N GLY A 93 -10.31 -6.56 3.75
CA GLY A 93 -9.00 -7.17 3.94
C GLY A 93 -7.84 -6.25 3.58
N ILE A 94 -6.66 -6.84 3.37
CA ILE A 94 -5.40 -6.11 3.14
C ILE A 94 -4.96 -6.09 1.67
N ALA A 95 -5.55 -6.94 0.83
CA ALA A 95 -5.18 -7.10 -0.59
C ALA A 95 -5.90 -6.06 -1.47
N HIS A 96 -5.44 -4.82 -1.45
CA HIS A 96 -6.02 -3.71 -2.22
C HIS A 96 -4.96 -2.68 -2.63
N ARG A 97 -5.37 -1.73 -3.47
CA ARG A 97 -4.63 -0.49 -3.77
C ARG A 97 -5.48 0.70 -3.34
N CYS A 98 -4.85 1.66 -2.68
CA CYS A 98 -5.49 2.92 -2.32
C CYS A 98 -5.10 4.01 -3.31
N GLY A 99 -6.03 4.93 -3.56
CA GLY A 99 -5.79 6.16 -4.30
C GLY A 99 -6.50 7.31 -3.59
N SER A 100 -5.87 8.48 -3.58
CA SER A 100 -6.45 9.68 -2.98
C SER A 100 -6.42 10.88 -3.92
N VAL A 101 -7.41 11.74 -3.77
CA VAL A 101 -7.49 13.05 -4.40
C VAL A 101 -7.81 14.07 -3.30
N ILE A 102 -7.08 15.16 -3.29
CA ILE A 102 -7.35 16.31 -2.45
C ILE A 102 -8.18 17.29 -3.29
N THR A 103 -9.26 17.81 -2.73
CA THR A 103 -10.17 18.72 -3.44
C THR A 103 -10.70 19.83 -2.54
N GLU A 104 -11.09 20.96 -3.14
CA GLU A 104 -11.80 22.03 -2.46
C GLU A 104 -13.29 21.75 -2.27
N LEU A 105 -13.82 20.71 -2.90
CA LEU A 105 -15.21 20.28 -2.70
C LEU A 105 -15.42 19.94 -1.22
N LYS A 106 -16.35 20.64 -0.60
CA LYS A 106 -16.74 20.37 0.79
C LYS A 106 -17.52 19.07 0.88
N LEU A 107 -16.93 18.05 1.44
CA LEU A 107 -17.54 16.75 1.67
C LEU A 107 -17.84 16.57 3.17
N LYS A 108 -18.92 15.84 3.47
CA LYS A 108 -19.17 15.40 4.85
C LYS A 108 -18.11 14.38 5.26
N PRO A 109 -17.39 14.59 6.37
CA PRO A 109 -16.41 13.62 6.84
C PRO A 109 -17.05 12.27 7.11
N THR A 110 -16.36 11.20 6.71
CA THR A 110 -16.72 9.83 7.07
C THR A 110 -16.40 9.58 8.54
N THR A 111 -17.33 9.01 9.29
CA THR A 111 -17.06 8.56 10.66
C THR A 111 -16.10 7.38 10.62
N ARG A 112 -15.01 7.47 11.38
CA ARG A 112 -14.07 6.36 11.53
C ARG A 112 -14.60 5.34 12.55
N PRO A 113 -14.70 4.06 12.19
CA PRO A 113 -15.20 3.01 13.08
C PRO A 113 -14.10 2.49 14.04
N TYR A 114 -12.98 3.18 14.16
CA TYR A 114 -11.81 2.82 14.98
C TYR A 114 -11.23 4.06 15.65
N VAL A 115 -10.48 3.85 16.72
CA VAL A 115 -9.77 4.89 17.47
C VAL A 115 -8.27 4.76 17.28
N GLY A 116 -7.73 3.55 17.44
CA GLY A 116 -6.33 3.25 17.35
C GLY A 116 -5.87 2.99 15.93
N ILE A 117 -4.59 3.30 15.68
CA ILE A 117 -3.96 3.11 14.35
C ILE A 117 -3.83 1.62 13.96
N TYR A 118 -3.95 0.70 14.92
CA TYR A 118 -3.76 -0.75 14.73
C TYR A 118 -4.99 -1.59 15.12
N ASP A 119 -6.17 -0.99 15.27
CA ASP A 119 -7.34 -1.67 15.83
C ASP A 119 -7.76 -2.93 15.06
N TYR A 120 -7.53 -2.98 13.74
CA TYR A 120 -7.84 -4.17 12.93
C TYR A 120 -6.72 -5.21 12.91
N CYS A 121 -5.55 -4.89 13.44
CA CYS A 121 -4.43 -5.83 13.49
C CYS A 121 -4.54 -6.75 14.70
N LEU A 122 -4.86 -8.01 14.49
CA LEU A 122 -4.99 -9.00 15.56
C LEU A 122 -3.69 -9.24 16.34
N PHE A 123 -2.52 -8.92 15.75
CA PHE A 123 -1.25 -8.97 16.48
C PHE A 123 -1.20 -7.89 17.57
N TYR A 124 -1.55 -6.65 17.25
CA TYR A 124 -1.52 -5.55 18.20
C TYR A 124 -2.73 -5.57 19.16
N ASN A 125 -3.90 -5.86 18.63
CA ASN A 125 -5.15 -5.81 19.39
C ASN A 125 -5.28 -6.97 20.39
N SER A 126 -5.08 -8.22 19.94
CA SER A 126 -5.39 -9.43 20.73
C SER A 126 -4.22 -10.40 20.89
N LYS A 127 -3.07 -10.14 20.27
CA LYS A 127 -1.90 -11.04 20.25
C LYS A 127 -2.18 -12.44 19.66
N THR A 128 -3.25 -12.57 18.87
CA THR A 128 -3.68 -13.88 18.32
C THR A 128 -3.17 -14.16 16.92
N CYS A 129 -2.44 -13.21 16.29
CA CYS A 129 -1.91 -13.35 14.95
C CYS A 129 -0.39 -13.08 14.93
N GLY A 130 0.26 -13.41 13.86
CA GLY A 130 1.70 -13.25 13.60
C GLY A 130 2.03 -13.86 12.24
N VAL A 131 1.01 -14.02 11.39
CA VAL A 131 1.16 -14.66 10.07
C VAL A 131 2.14 -13.91 9.18
N CYS A 132 2.14 -12.57 9.21
CA CYS A 132 3.07 -11.75 8.44
C CYS A 132 4.54 -11.98 8.85
N ILE A 133 4.82 -12.24 10.13
CA ILE A 133 6.17 -12.60 10.61
C ILE A 133 6.61 -13.91 9.95
N LYS A 134 5.76 -14.95 10.04
CA LYS A 134 6.06 -16.28 9.52
C LYS A 134 6.17 -16.32 7.99
N ARG A 135 5.42 -15.47 7.31
CA ARG A 135 5.40 -15.43 5.84
C ARG A 135 6.47 -14.54 5.24
N CYS A 136 7.05 -13.62 5.98
CA CYS A 136 8.05 -12.70 5.44
C CYS A 136 9.32 -13.43 4.98
N PRO A 137 9.60 -13.51 3.66
CA PRO A 137 10.75 -14.26 3.16
C PRO A 137 12.08 -13.57 3.44
N ALA A 138 12.05 -12.27 3.75
CA ALA A 138 13.21 -11.47 4.10
C ALA A 138 13.52 -11.49 5.60
N GLY A 139 12.65 -12.06 6.46
CA GLY A 139 12.73 -11.87 7.90
C GLY A 139 12.61 -10.41 8.36
N ALA A 140 12.04 -9.56 7.51
CA ALA A 140 11.95 -8.12 7.74
C ALA A 140 10.81 -7.73 8.69
N ILE A 141 9.96 -8.67 9.08
CA ILE A 141 8.86 -8.43 10.02
C ILE A 141 9.09 -9.27 11.26
N SER A 142 9.12 -8.61 12.42
CA SER A 142 9.29 -9.22 13.74
C SER A 142 8.17 -8.78 14.68
N SER A 143 8.23 -9.18 15.94
CA SER A 143 7.36 -8.65 16.99
C SER A 143 7.54 -7.15 17.23
N ASP A 144 8.70 -6.61 16.87
CA ASP A 144 9.05 -5.21 17.10
C ASP A 144 8.61 -4.29 15.96
N GLY A 145 8.16 -4.87 14.83
CA GLY A 145 7.68 -4.13 13.69
C GLY A 145 8.26 -4.59 12.36
N HIS A 146 8.26 -3.67 11.37
CA HIS A 146 8.71 -3.90 10.01
C HIS A 146 10.02 -3.14 9.72
N ASN A 147 11.09 -3.88 9.50
CA ASN A 147 12.36 -3.35 9.04
C ASN A 147 12.29 -3.10 7.51
N LYS A 148 12.12 -1.84 7.14
CA LYS A 148 11.95 -1.42 5.74
C LYS A 148 13.21 -1.60 4.90
N ASP A 149 14.39 -1.52 5.51
CA ASP A 149 15.67 -1.65 4.80
C ASP A 149 15.89 -3.11 4.38
N LEU A 150 15.69 -4.07 5.28
CA LEU A 150 15.72 -5.51 4.95
C LEU A 150 14.68 -5.86 3.88
N CYS A 151 13.46 -5.32 4.00
CA CYS A 151 12.41 -5.51 3.01
C CYS A 151 12.82 -4.95 1.63
N PHE A 152 13.34 -3.74 1.60
CA PHE A 152 13.78 -3.08 0.38
C PHE A 152 14.94 -3.83 -0.29
N GLN A 153 15.93 -4.26 0.49
CA GLN A 153 17.06 -5.05 0.02
C GLN A 153 16.57 -6.37 -0.62
N TYR A 154 15.72 -7.11 0.06
CA TYR A 154 15.17 -8.37 -0.46
C TYR A 154 14.43 -8.17 -1.79
N ILE A 155 13.61 -7.14 -1.89
CA ILE A 155 12.89 -6.84 -3.13
C ILE A 155 13.88 -6.54 -4.27
N ARG A 156 14.92 -5.77 -4.02
CA ARG A 156 15.91 -5.42 -5.04
C ARG A 156 16.80 -6.59 -5.45
N GLU A 157 17.28 -7.36 -4.50
CA GLU A 157 18.29 -8.39 -4.76
C GLU A 157 17.69 -9.74 -5.17
N LYS A 158 16.46 -10.03 -4.75
CA LYS A 158 15.82 -11.33 -4.98
C LYS A 158 14.59 -11.25 -5.86
N VAL A 159 13.67 -10.31 -5.60
CA VAL A 159 12.41 -10.26 -6.33
C VAL A 159 12.55 -9.59 -7.70
N MET A 160 13.23 -8.45 -7.77
CA MET A 160 13.42 -7.75 -9.04
C MET A 160 14.11 -8.60 -10.10
N PRO A 161 15.25 -9.25 -9.84
CA PRO A 161 15.89 -10.11 -10.85
C PRO A 161 15.01 -11.28 -11.30
N ALA A 162 14.13 -11.77 -10.42
CA ALA A 162 13.26 -12.89 -10.74
C ALA A 162 12.09 -12.53 -11.68
N VAL A 163 11.66 -11.27 -11.70
CA VAL A 163 10.43 -10.87 -12.43
C VAL A 163 10.64 -9.75 -13.45
N ASN A 164 11.69 -8.94 -13.32
CA ASN A 164 11.85 -7.73 -14.12
C ASN A 164 12.09 -8.05 -15.61
N ASP A 165 13.16 -8.76 -15.89
CA ASP A 165 13.59 -9.00 -17.28
C ASP A 165 12.71 -10.02 -17.99
N LYS A 166 12.20 -11.00 -17.26
CA LYS A 166 11.41 -12.09 -17.81
C LYS A 166 9.94 -11.74 -18.02
N TYR A 167 9.39 -10.86 -17.20
CA TYR A 167 7.95 -10.59 -17.15
C TYR A 167 7.61 -9.10 -17.23
N GLU A 168 8.59 -8.24 -17.50
CA GLU A 168 8.43 -6.78 -17.68
C GLU A 168 7.78 -6.07 -16.49
N VAL A 169 7.94 -6.61 -15.26
CA VAL A 169 7.39 -6.05 -14.04
C VAL A 169 8.42 -5.15 -13.37
N THR A 170 8.41 -3.87 -13.71
CA THR A 170 9.42 -2.89 -13.25
C THR A 170 9.26 -2.45 -11.79
N THR A 171 8.14 -2.78 -11.15
CA THR A 171 7.88 -2.42 -9.74
C THR A 171 7.36 -3.63 -8.96
N PRO A 172 8.21 -4.64 -8.73
CA PRO A 172 7.79 -5.87 -8.08
C PRO A 172 7.48 -5.68 -6.59
N SER A 173 6.77 -6.65 -6.02
CA SER A 173 6.55 -6.78 -4.59
C SER A 173 6.57 -8.23 -4.19
N CYS A 174 6.83 -8.53 -2.91
CA CYS A 174 6.88 -9.92 -2.43
C CYS A 174 5.50 -10.57 -2.28
N GLY A 175 4.42 -9.80 -2.31
CA GLY A 175 3.06 -10.33 -2.16
C GLY A 175 2.67 -10.69 -0.72
N LEU A 176 3.34 -10.10 0.27
CA LEU A 176 2.98 -10.26 1.68
C LEU A 176 1.78 -9.38 2.04
#